data_bc96151e404b64595d90c00060acd9e7
#
_entry.id   bc96151e404b64595d90c00060acd9e7
#
_cell.length_a   1.000
_cell.length_b   1.000
_cell.length_c   1.000
_cell.angle_alpha   90.00
_cell.angle_beta   90.00
_cell.angle_gamma   90.00
#
_symmetry.space_group_name_H-M   'P 1'
#
loop_
_entity.id
_entity.type
_entity.pdbx_description
1 polymer ?
#
loop_
_entity_poly.entity_id
_entity_poly.type
_entity_poly.pdbx_seq_one_letter_code
_entity_poly.pdbx_strand_id
1 'polypeptide(L)'
;MTVSQDILTASSTVLAHFAAALSTYSSLHHTVRDSMKSVRTREEALDDIRRRRRRVGASAEAAEKKLHKMSPEHKNLSVQTDVLNKLREEMRAMDGEIVREEAELGDYKRKCARDWMGFKFGGLVECCEKGVVRASLLAFFPSF
;
A
#
# COMPACT_ATOMS: atom_id res chain seq x y z
N MET A 1 57.00 9.82 2.52
CA MET A 1 56.04 8.87 3.13
C MET A 1 54.58 9.40 3.16
N THR A 2 54.19 10.37 2.39
CA THR A 2 52.95 11.12 2.59
C THR A 2 51.92 10.93 1.47
N VAL A 3 52.34 10.97 0.21
CA VAL A 3 51.39 10.97 -0.93
C VAL A 3 50.62 9.65 -1.09
N SER A 4 51.26 8.52 -0.82
CA SER A 4 50.58 7.20 -0.94
C SER A 4 49.56 6.96 0.17
N GLN A 5 49.80 7.47 1.37
CA GLN A 5 48.84 7.40 2.50
C GLN A 5 47.67 8.34 2.27
N ASP A 6 47.87 9.52 1.72
CA ASP A 6 46.81 10.48 1.43
C ASP A 6 45.85 9.96 0.35
N ILE A 7 46.36 9.27 -0.68
CA ILE A 7 45.58 8.62 -1.73
C ILE A 7 44.75 7.48 -1.14
N LEU A 8 45.29 6.65 -0.26
CA LEU A 8 44.59 5.53 0.38
C LEU A 8 43.49 6.06 1.29
N THR A 9 43.74 7.11 2.07
CA THR A 9 42.73 7.71 2.93
C THR A 9 41.59 8.37 2.16
N ALA A 10 41.90 9.09 1.09
CA ALA A 10 40.90 9.69 0.20
C ALA A 10 40.05 8.62 -0.51
N SER A 11 40.64 7.53 -0.97
CA SER A 11 39.91 6.40 -1.56
C SER A 11 39.02 5.72 -0.55
N SER A 12 39.46 5.53 0.68
CA SER A 12 38.70 4.94 1.78
C SER A 12 37.48 5.78 2.14
N THR A 13 37.61 7.11 2.25
CA THR A 13 36.48 8.01 2.55
C THR A 13 35.43 8.03 1.45
N VAL A 14 35.86 8.03 0.17
CA VAL A 14 34.92 7.96 -0.97
C VAL A 14 34.15 6.65 -0.99
N LEU A 15 34.83 5.52 -0.71
CA LEU A 15 34.17 4.21 -0.60
C LEU A 15 33.16 4.18 0.57
N ALA A 16 33.50 4.78 1.70
CA ALA A 16 32.60 4.88 2.86
C ALA A 16 31.34 5.69 2.53
N HIS A 17 31.49 6.82 1.84
CA HIS A 17 30.34 7.64 1.39
C HIS A 17 29.46 6.90 0.38
N PHE A 18 30.04 6.15 -0.53
CA PHE A 18 29.29 5.33 -1.49
C PHE A 18 28.54 4.20 -0.78
N ALA A 19 29.18 3.52 0.16
CA ALA A 19 28.54 2.47 0.97
C ALA A 19 27.38 3.04 1.80
N ALA A 20 27.54 4.23 2.38
CA ALA A 20 26.46 4.91 3.09
C ALA A 20 25.28 5.26 2.17
N ALA A 21 25.55 5.74 0.95
CA ALA A 21 24.48 6.01 -0.04
C ALA A 21 23.73 4.73 -0.45
N LEU A 22 24.42 3.62 -0.67
CA LEU A 22 23.81 2.32 -0.95
C LEU A 22 22.98 1.82 0.21
N SER A 23 23.45 2.01 1.45
CA SER A 23 22.71 1.65 2.66
C SER A 23 21.42 2.45 2.77
N THR A 24 21.46 3.76 2.53
CA THR A 24 20.30 4.64 2.46
C THR A 24 19.30 4.17 1.39
N TYR A 25 19.80 3.90 0.19
CA TYR A 25 18.96 3.38 -0.90
C TYR A 25 18.29 2.04 -0.52
N SER A 26 19.01 1.14 0.12
CA SER A 26 18.48 -0.11 0.63
C SER A 26 17.36 0.11 1.67
N SER A 27 17.55 1.05 2.60
CA SER A 27 16.52 1.36 3.62
C SER A 27 15.24 1.93 2.99
N LEU A 28 15.35 2.73 1.91
CA LEU A 28 14.19 3.21 1.16
C LEU A 28 13.38 2.07 0.53
N HIS A 29 14.03 0.99 0.10
CA HIS A 29 13.35 -0.21 -0.38
C HIS A 29 12.51 -0.90 0.71
N HIS A 30 12.99 -0.91 1.96
CA HIS A 30 12.21 -1.43 3.08
C HIS A 30 10.96 -0.58 3.32
N THR A 31 11.08 0.75 3.29
CA THR A 31 9.95 1.67 3.42
C THR A 31 8.90 1.44 2.33
N VAL A 32 9.33 1.28 1.08
CA VAL A 32 8.44 0.95 -0.05
C VAL A 32 7.73 -0.38 0.21
N ARG A 33 8.45 -1.41 0.64
CA ARG A 33 7.87 -2.73 0.94
C ARG A 33 6.81 -2.65 2.03
N ASP A 34 7.04 -1.89 3.08
CA ASP A 34 6.10 -1.76 4.19
C ASP A 34 4.85 -0.97 3.77
N SER A 35 5.01 0.05 2.93
CA SER A 35 3.88 0.73 2.30
C SER A 35 3.05 -0.21 1.40
N MET A 36 3.69 -1.09 0.63
CA MET A 36 3.01 -2.10 -0.19
C MET A 36 2.23 -3.10 0.67
N LYS A 37 2.79 -3.55 1.80
CA LYS A 37 2.08 -4.40 2.77
C LYS A 37 0.84 -3.69 3.32
N SER A 38 0.96 -2.41 3.67
CA SER A 38 -0.15 -1.61 4.17
C SER A 38 -1.27 -1.45 3.13
N VAL A 39 -0.92 -1.24 1.85
CA VAL A 39 -1.92 -1.25 0.76
C VAL A 39 -2.65 -2.59 0.70
N ARG A 40 -1.90 -3.69 0.72
CA ARG A 40 -2.47 -5.04 0.66
C ARG A 40 -3.42 -5.34 1.84
N THR A 41 -3.04 -4.96 3.05
CA THR A 41 -3.90 -5.14 4.23
C THR A 41 -5.23 -4.39 4.08
N ARG A 42 -5.21 -3.17 3.52
CA ARG A 42 -6.44 -2.40 3.24
C ARG A 42 -7.27 -3.04 2.13
N GLU A 43 -6.65 -3.60 1.09
CA GLU A 43 -7.37 -4.36 0.04
C GLU A 43 -8.06 -5.60 0.62
N GLU A 44 -7.37 -6.34 1.47
CA GLU A 44 -7.92 -7.52 2.15
C GLU A 44 -9.10 -7.15 3.06
N ALA A 45 -9.00 -6.04 3.80
CA ALA A 45 -10.11 -5.54 4.63
C ALA A 45 -11.34 -5.17 3.78
N LEU A 46 -11.13 -4.47 2.66
CA LEU A 46 -12.23 -4.13 1.73
C LEU A 46 -12.88 -5.39 1.14
N ASP A 47 -12.09 -6.40 0.78
CA ASP A 47 -12.61 -7.67 0.27
C ASP A 47 -13.40 -8.45 1.33
N ASP A 48 -13.06 -8.31 2.61
CA ASP A 48 -13.83 -8.90 3.70
C ASP A 48 -15.21 -8.23 3.87
N ILE A 49 -15.28 -6.90 3.76
CA ILE A 49 -16.57 -6.17 3.75
C ILE A 49 -17.42 -6.63 2.57
N ARG A 50 -16.85 -6.73 1.37
CA ARG A 50 -17.55 -7.21 0.16
C ARG A 50 -18.04 -8.65 0.30
N ARG A 51 -17.27 -9.53 0.94
CA ARG A 51 -17.68 -10.91 1.25
C ARG A 51 -18.84 -10.94 2.26
N ARG A 52 -18.76 -10.12 3.30
CA ARG A 52 -19.83 -9.97 4.27
C ARG A 52 -21.11 -9.47 3.62
N ARG A 53 -21.02 -8.43 2.79
CA ARG A 53 -22.16 -7.88 2.03
C ARG A 53 -22.83 -8.94 1.16
N ARG A 54 -22.06 -9.79 0.46
CA ARG A 54 -22.61 -10.91 -0.34
C ARG A 54 -23.37 -11.92 0.52
N ARG A 55 -22.86 -12.25 1.72
CA ARG A 55 -23.55 -13.16 2.65
C ARG A 55 -24.88 -12.59 3.12
N VAL A 56 -24.90 -11.31 3.49
CA VAL A 56 -26.13 -10.64 3.91
C VAL A 56 -27.12 -10.56 2.75
N GLY A 57 -26.65 -10.31 1.52
CA GLY A 57 -27.48 -10.34 0.31
C GLY A 57 -28.15 -11.70 0.09
N ALA A 58 -27.39 -12.78 0.19
CA ALA A 58 -27.96 -14.13 0.10
C ALA A 58 -29.00 -14.41 1.19
N SER A 59 -28.78 -13.91 2.42
CA SER A 59 -29.74 -14.02 3.51
C SER A 59 -31.02 -13.22 3.24
N ALA A 60 -30.89 -12.03 2.66
CA ALA A 60 -32.03 -11.19 2.28
C ALA A 60 -32.86 -11.85 1.18
N GLU A 61 -32.21 -12.41 0.14
CA GLU A 61 -32.91 -13.16 -0.91
C GLU A 61 -33.63 -14.40 -0.37
N ALA A 62 -33.03 -15.12 0.58
CA ALA A 62 -33.66 -16.27 1.22
C ALA A 62 -34.88 -15.83 2.06
N ALA A 63 -34.78 -14.72 2.78
CA ALA A 63 -35.91 -14.15 3.55
C ALA A 63 -37.03 -13.69 2.63
N GLU A 64 -36.74 -13.07 1.51
CA GLU A 64 -37.70 -12.64 0.50
C GLU A 64 -38.43 -13.82 -0.14
N LYS A 65 -37.69 -14.87 -0.56
CA LYS A 65 -38.29 -16.12 -1.05
C LYS A 65 -39.21 -16.80 -0.03
N LYS A 66 -38.84 -16.73 1.25
CA LYS A 66 -39.65 -17.26 2.35
C LYS A 66 -40.94 -16.44 2.52
N LEU A 67 -40.83 -15.13 2.42
CA LEU A 67 -41.94 -14.20 2.56
C LEU A 67 -42.95 -14.38 1.41
N HIS A 68 -42.47 -14.58 0.17
CA HIS A 68 -43.33 -14.88 -0.98
C HIS A 68 -44.14 -16.17 -0.87
N LYS A 69 -43.68 -17.13 -0.05
CA LYS A 69 -44.40 -18.42 0.19
C LYS A 69 -45.40 -18.34 1.35
N MET A 70 -45.41 -17.23 2.08
CA MET A 70 -46.33 -17.06 3.24
C MET A 70 -47.67 -16.49 2.79
N SER A 71 -48.76 -17.01 3.40
CA SER A 71 -50.08 -16.43 3.21
C SER A 71 -50.15 -15.04 3.86
N PRO A 72 -50.97 -14.10 3.33
CA PRO A 72 -51.16 -12.77 3.93
C PRO A 72 -51.60 -12.77 5.38
N GLU A 73 -52.31 -13.84 5.78
CA GLU A 73 -52.84 -14.01 7.15
C GLU A 73 -51.88 -14.72 8.11
N HIS A 74 -50.64 -14.99 7.67
CA HIS A 74 -49.70 -15.75 8.48
C HIS A 74 -49.23 -14.94 9.69
N LYS A 75 -49.36 -15.48 10.88
CA LYS A 75 -49.03 -14.84 12.17
C LYS A 75 -47.60 -14.26 12.25
N ASN A 76 -46.65 -14.81 11.50
CA ASN A 76 -45.24 -14.39 11.50
C ASN A 76 -44.87 -13.51 10.31
N LEU A 77 -45.84 -13.03 9.51
CA LEU A 77 -45.55 -12.21 8.32
C LEU A 77 -44.84 -10.91 8.69
N SER A 78 -45.33 -10.21 9.71
CA SER A 78 -44.75 -8.97 10.23
C SER A 78 -43.29 -9.18 10.65
N VAL A 79 -43.05 -10.22 11.45
CA VAL A 79 -41.69 -10.54 11.94
C VAL A 79 -40.70 -10.81 10.77
N GLN A 80 -41.15 -11.55 9.73
CA GLN A 80 -40.30 -11.83 8.56
C GLN A 80 -40.08 -10.59 7.72
N THR A 81 -41.05 -9.71 7.62
CA THR A 81 -40.91 -8.40 6.96
C THR A 81 -39.87 -7.52 7.68
N ASP A 82 -39.94 -7.49 9.02
CA ASP A 82 -38.96 -6.73 9.83
C ASP A 82 -37.54 -7.27 9.66
N VAL A 83 -37.38 -8.61 9.61
CA VAL A 83 -36.09 -9.25 9.36
C VAL A 83 -35.56 -8.86 7.98
N LEU A 84 -36.38 -8.89 6.93
CA LEU A 84 -35.99 -8.49 5.59
C LEU A 84 -35.59 -7.01 5.53
N ASN A 85 -36.33 -6.14 6.18
CA ASN A 85 -36.03 -4.71 6.24
C ASN A 85 -34.69 -4.45 6.93
N LYS A 86 -34.41 -5.11 8.06
CA LYS A 86 -33.11 -5.02 8.74
C LYS A 86 -31.95 -5.49 7.86
N LEU A 87 -32.11 -6.59 7.15
CA LEU A 87 -31.07 -7.08 6.22
C LEU A 87 -30.83 -6.09 5.07
N ARG A 88 -31.88 -5.47 4.55
CA ARG A 88 -31.78 -4.44 3.50
C ARG A 88 -31.08 -3.17 4.01
N GLU A 89 -31.36 -2.77 5.25
CA GLU A 89 -30.66 -1.64 5.89
C GLU A 89 -29.16 -1.94 6.10
N GLU A 90 -28.85 -3.14 6.60
CA GLU A 90 -27.46 -3.59 6.74
C GLU A 90 -26.72 -3.60 5.40
N MET A 91 -27.38 -4.07 4.33
CA MET A 91 -26.81 -4.02 2.98
C MET A 91 -26.51 -2.60 2.52
N ARG A 92 -27.44 -1.65 2.70
CA ARG A 92 -27.24 -0.25 2.32
C ARG A 92 -26.09 0.38 3.11
N ALA A 93 -25.99 0.10 4.41
CA ALA A 93 -24.90 0.57 5.23
C ALA A 93 -23.54 0.05 4.73
N MET A 94 -23.45 -1.26 4.42
CA MET A 94 -22.25 -1.85 3.86
C MET A 94 -21.93 -1.35 2.45
N ASP A 95 -22.91 -1.09 1.59
CA ASP A 95 -22.69 -0.50 0.28
C ASP A 95 -22.08 0.91 0.40
N GLY A 96 -22.55 1.73 1.35
CA GLY A 96 -21.96 3.03 1.66
C GLY A 96 -20.53 2.91 2.23
N GLU A 97 -20.28 1.94 3.08
CA GLU A 97 -18.95 1.66 3.63
C GLU A 97 -17.96 1.24 2.52
N ILE A 98 -18.38 0.34 1.62
CA ILE A 98 -17.56 -0.11 0.48
C ILE A 98 -17.16 1.08 -0.40
N VAL A 99 -18.10 1.94 -0.78
CA VAL A 99 -17.81 3.12 -1.62
C VAL A 99 -16.80 4.05 -0.95
N ARG A 100 -16.95 4.29 0.35
CA ARG A 100 -16.01 5.12 1.12
C ARG A 100 -14.62 4.49 1.17
N GLU A 101 -14.52 3.21 1.53
CA GLU A 101 -13.25 2.49 1.63
C GLU A 101 -12.56 2.37 0.26
N GLU A 102 -13.30 2.19 -0.83
CA GLU A 102 -12.76 2.21 -2.20
C GLU A 102 -12.14 3.56 -2.56
N ALA A 103 -12.80 4.66 -2.22
CA ALA A 103 -12.29 6.00 -2.46
C ALA A 103 -11.02 6.27 -1.64
N GLU A 104 -11.05 5.97 -0.33
CA GLU A 104 -9.91 6.13 0.57
C GLU A 104 -8.72 5.26 0.16
N LEU A 105 -8.96 4.02 -0.24
CA LEU A 105 -7.93 3.12 -0.75
C LEU A 105 -7.33 3.65 -2.05
N GLY A 106 -8.15 4.20 -2.94
CA GLY A 106 -7.70 4.83 -4.17
C GLY A 106 -6.76 6.01 -3.91
N ASP A 107 -7.12 6.90 -2.97
CA ASP A 107 -6.29 8.02 -2.57
C ASP A 107 -4.98 7.56 -1.91
N TYR A 108 -5.07 6.58 -1.04
CA TYR A 108 -3.91 5.98 -0.38
C TYR A 108 -2.93 5.37 -1.38
N LYS A 109 -3.42 4.60 -2.36
CA LYS A 109 -2.59 4.03 -3.44
C LYS A 109 -1.89 5.11 -4.25
N ARG A 110 -2.59 6.19 -4.62
CA ARG A 110 -2.01 7.33 -5.35
C ARG A 110 -0.91 8.01 -4.55
N LYS A 111 -1.13 8.20 -3.24
CA LYS A 111 -0.11 8.74 -2.34
C LYS A 111 1.11 7.83 -2.29
N CYS A 112 0.92 6.55 -1.99
CA CYS A 112 2.01 5.57 -1.95
C CYS A 112 2.81 5.53 -3.26
N ALA A 113 2.14 5.55 -4.41
CA ALA A 113 2.81 5.54 -5.71
C ALA A 113 3.71 6.77 -5.91
N ARG A 114 3.25 7.97 -5.53
CA ARG A 114 4.06 9.19 -5.57
C ARG A 114 5.27 9.10 -4.64
N ASP A 115 5.05 8.64 -3.42
CA ASP A 115 6.11 8.48 -2.42
C ASP A 115 7.15 7.45 -2.89
N TRP A 116 6.72 6.33 -3.47
CA TRP A 116 7.63 5.32 -4.04
C TRP A 116 8.47 5.86 -5.18
N MET A 117 7.87 6.64 -6.09
CA MET A 117 8.61 7.29 -7.16
C MET A 117 9.62 8.28 -6.60
N GLY A 118 9.22 9.13 -5.64
CA GLY A 118 10.11 10.07 -4.97
C GLY A 118 11.31 9.38 -4.31
N PHE A 119 11.06 8.31 -3.55
CA PHE A 119 12.13 7.55 -2.89
C PHE A 119 13.06 6.86 -3.89
N LYS A 120 12.51 6.19 -4.90
CA LYS A 120 13.34 5.46 -5.88
C LYS A 120 14.16 6.40 -6.73
N PHE A 121 13.57 7.43 -7.31
CA PHE A 121 14.29 8.36 -8.16
C PHE A 121 15.21 9.28 -7.37
N GLY A 122 14.77 9.79 -6.21
CA GLY A 122 15.61 10.60 -5.33
C GLY A 122 16.85 9.84 -4.83
N GLY A 123 16.65 8.60 -4.36
CA GLY A 123 17.78 7.76 -3.94
C GLY A 123 18.72 7.37 -5.07
N LEU A 124 18.18 7.16 -6.28
CA LEU A 124 19.02 6.88 -7.46
C LEU A 124 19.85 8.10 -7.87
N VAL A 125 19.24 9.29 -7.89
CA VAL A 125 19.95 10.56 -8.18
C VAL A 125 21.09 10.75 -7.18
N GLU A 126 20.83 10.60 -5.87
CA GLU A 126 21.85 10.71 -4.84
C GLU A 126 23.01 9.73 -5.05
N CYS A 127 22.72 8.47 -5.39
CA CYS A 127 23.74 7.47 -5.69
C CYS A 127 24.56 7.85 -6.94
N CYS A 128 23.91 8.36 -7.99
CA CYS A 128 24.56 8.79 -9.22
C CYS A 128 25.48 10.00 -8.99
N GLU A 129 25.00 11.02 -8.27
CA GLU A 129 25.80 12.23 -7.95
C GLU A 129 27.05 11.85 -7.15
N LYS A 130 26.94 11.01 -6.14
CA LYS A 130 28.09 10.51 -5.37
C LYS A 130 29.01 9.65 -6.21
N GLY A 131 28.48 8.91 -7.19
CA GLY A 131 29.25 8.13 -8.16
C GLY A 131 30.05 9.00 -9.12
N VAL A 132 29.45 10.08 -9.64
CA VAL A 132 30.11 11.04 -10.54
C VAL A 132 31.28 11.76 -9.85
N VAL A 133 31.06 12.23 -8.62
CA VAL A 133 32.13 12.86 -7.81
C VAL A 133 33.33 11.91 -7.68
N ARG A 134 33.07 10.62 -7.44
CA ARG A 134 34.11 9.60 -7.36
C ARG A 134 34.85 9.41 -8.67
N ALA A 135 34.14 9.30 -9.78
CA ALA A 135 34.78 9.14 -11.12
C ALA A 135 35.65 10.34 -11.47
N SER A 136 35.19 11.55 -11.16
CA SER A 136 35.98 12.79 -11.37
C SER A 136 37.21 12.83 -10.50
N LEU A 137 37.17 12.42 -9.25
CA LEU A 137 38.35 12.36 -8.37
C LEU A 137 39.36 11.32 -8.86
N LEU A 138 38.93 10.16 -9.34
CA LEU A 138 39.80 9.14 -9.89
C LEU A 138 40.46 9.57 -11.24
N ALA A 139 39.74 10.35 -12.05
CA ALA A 139 40.24 10.89 -13.30
C ALA A 139 41.29 12.03 -13.09
N PHE A 140 41.23 12.69 -11.91
CA PHE A 140 42.23 13.73 -11.57
C PHE A 140 43.57 13.17 -11.06
N PHE A 141 43.63 11.86 -10.74
CA PHE A 141 44.87 11.15 -10.43
C PHE A 141 45.22 10.21 -11.58
N PRO A 142 45.87 10.72 -12.67
CA PRO A 142 46.33 9.83 -13.70
C PRO A 142 47.34 8.87 -13.09
N SER A 143 47.22 7.63 -13.47
CA SER A 143 48.09 6.52 -13.08
C SER A 143 49.55 6.90 -13.15
N PHE A 144 50.28 6.86 -12.06
CA PHE A 144 51.71 6.68 -12.06
C PHE A 144 52.05 5.21 -12.16
#